data_3b5c2f7512553c66e002667b671ca978
#
_entry.id   3b5c2f7512553c66e002667b671ca978
#
_cell.length_a   1.000
_cell.length_b   1.000
_cell.length_c   1.000
_cell.angle_alpha   90.00
_cell.angle_beta   90.00
_cell.angle_gamma   90.00
#
_symmetry.space_group_name_H-M   'P 1'
#
loop_
_entity.id
_entity.type
_entity.pdbx_description
1 polymer ?
#
loop_
_entity_poly.entity_id
_entity_poly.type
_entity_poly.pdbx_seq_one_letter_code
_entity_poly.pdbx_strand_id
1 'polypeptide(L)'
;MMPLDEPWKALVPGGGLRRGSTVVVEAAPGLGGLSLALSLLTASSANGHWAGVVGVDDPGVVAMAELGVDLRRVLFVPRPRGAWAESAADLLDGVDLLVVRPPSRAAHGVARKLMDRVRERGTVLIVLSEPGAAWPLPAELSFVVTESRWATSSRLDARYLSVRVAGRGEAGRASEHVVMLPNRRGQAAAT
;
A
#
# COMPACT_ATOMS: atom_id res chain seq x y z
N MET A 1 6.59 -6.11 13.92
CA MET A 1 6.76 -5.84 12.50
C MET A 1 5.75 -6.65 11.73
N MET A 2 5.13 -6.08 10.69
CA MET A 2 4.30 -6.83 9.74
C MET A 2 5.22 -7.35 8.63
N PRO A 3 5.16 -8.65 8.29
CA PRO A 3 6.05 -9.24 7.32
C PRO A 3 5.79 -8.71 5.90
N LEU A 4 6.83 -8.68 5.10
CA LEU A 4 6.80 -8.39 3.67
C LEU A 4 7.45 -9.53 2.89
N ASP A 5 6.96 -9.77 1.67
CA ASP A 5 7.61 -10.63 0.69
C ASP A 5 8.63 -9.84 -0.14
N GLU A 6 9.50 -10.56 -0.84
CA GLU A 6 10.37 -9.95 -1.85
C GLU A 6 9.53 -9.40 -3.02
N PRO A 7 9.91 -8.27 -3.60
CA PRO A 7 11.15 -7.52 -3.36
C PRO A 7 11.05 -6.52 -2.19
N TRP A 8 9.88 -6.29 -1.64
CA TRP A 8 9.63 -5.23 -0.65
C TRP A 8 10.43 -5.43 0.63
N LYS A 9 10.61 -6.69 1.04
CA LYS A 9 11.41 -7.05 2.22
C LYS A 9 12.85 -6.51 2.12
N ALA A 10 13.47 -6.63 0.96
CA ALA A 10 14.83 -6.13 0.73
C ALA A 10 14.90 -4.59 0.64
N LEU A 11 13.82 -3.94 0.18
CA LEU A 11 13.78 -2.50 -0.06
C LEU A 11 13.38 -1.69 1.18
N VAL A 12 12.73 -2.33 2.15
CA VAL A 12 12.24 -1.67 3.37
C VAL A 12 13.22 -1.89 4.52
N PRO A 13 13.67 -0.82 5.18
CA PRO A 13 14.53 -0.95 6.37
C PRO A 13 13.91 -1.85 7.43
N GLY A 14 14.70 -2.82 7.91
CA GLY A 14 14.23 -3.82 8.86
C GLY A 14 13.37 -4.94 8.27
N GLY A 15 13.17 -4.98 6.95
CA GLY A 15 12.52 -6.08 6.23
C GLY A 15 11.03 -6.26 6.48
N GLY A 16 10.35 -5.22 7.00
CA GLY A 16 8.92 -5.30 7.31
C GLY A 16 8.32 -3.95 7.67
N LEU A 17 6.98 -3.87 7.75
CA LEU A 17 6.28 -2.66 8.13
C LEU A 17 6.14 -2.58 9.66
N ARG A 18 6.49 -1.44 10.23
CA ARG A 18 6.41 -1.21 11.66
C ARG A 18 4.93 -1.09 12.08
N ARG A 19 4.52 -1.85 13.10
CA ARG A 19 3.18 -1.71 13.69
C ARG A 19 2.98 -0.30 14.26
N GLY A 20 1.79 0.25 14.11
CA GLY A 20 1.46 1.61 14.55
C GLY A 20 2.06 2.70 13.64
N SER A 21 2.47 2.37 12.42
CA SER A 21 3.06 3.31 11.48
C SER A 21 2.17 3.61 10.27
N THR A 22 2.50 4.70 9.58
CA THR A 22 1.87 5.08 8.32
C THR A 22 2.87 4.92 7.18
N VAL A 23 2.42 4.28 6.12
CA VAL A 23 3.10 4.12 4.83
C VAL A 23 2.33 4.92 3.79
N VAL A 24 3.02 5.69 2.97
CA VAL A 24 2.40 6.41 1.83
C VAL A 24 2.85 5.76 0.54
N VAL A 25 1.89 5.44 -0.33
CA VAL A 25 2.13 5.04 -1.71
C VAL A 25 1.59 6.14 -2.61
N GLU A 26 2.48 6.88 -3.26
CA GLU A 26 2.13 7.95 -4.18
C GLU A 26 2.38 7.50 -5.61
N ALA A 27 1.35 7.66 -6.46
CA ALA A 27 1.44 7.35 -7.87
C ALA A 27 0.39 8.14 -8.66
N ALA A 28 0.75 8.64 -9.85
CA ALA A 28 -0.24 9.14 -10.78
C ALA A 28 -1.18 7.98 -11.24
N PRO A 29 -2.43 8.30 -11.61
CA PRO A 29 -3.36 7.31 -12.13
C PRO A 29 -2.73 6.46 -13.24
N GLY A 30 -2.96 5.15 -13.19
CA GLY A 30 -2.41 4.23 -14.18
C GLY A 30 -0.97 3.79 -13.95
N LEU A 31 -0.17 4.40 -13.07
CA LEU A 31 1.23 4.00 -12.83
C LEU A 31 1.42 2.78 -11.93
N GLY A 32 0.35 2.20 -11.34
CA GLY A 32 0.45 0.96 -10.58
C GLY A 32 0.57 1.12 -9.08
N GLY A 33 0.32 2.31 -8.55
CA GLY A 33 0.33 2.54 -7.11
C GLY A 33 -0.62 1.63 -6.33
N LEU A 34 -1.82 1.36 -6.87
CA LEU A 34 -2.75 0.40 -6.25
C LEU A 34 -2.15 -1.01 -6.18
N SER A 35 -1.59 -1.51 -7.29
CA SER A 35 -0.93 -2.83 -7.30
C SER A 35 0.20 -2.91 -6.29
N LEU A 36 1.00 -1.83 -6.15
CA LEU A 36 2.05 -1.75 -5.14
C LEU A 36 1.44 -1.79 -3.73
N ALA A 37 0.45 -0.95 -3.43
CA ALA A 37 -0.18 -0.93 -2.10
C ALA A 37 -0.77 -2.29 -1.71
N LEU A 38 -1.43 -2.97 -2.66
CA LEU A 38 -2.02 -4.29 -2.43
C LEU A 38 -0.96 -5.39 -2.29
N SER A 39 0.17 -5.29 -2.99
CA SER A 39 1.27 -6.25 -2.85
C SER A 39 1.95 -6.20 -1.47
N LEU A 40 1.83 -5.11 -0.74
CA LEU A 40 2.31 -5.03 0.66
C LEU A 40 1.46 -5.86 1.64
N LEU A 41 0.28 -6.35 1.20
CA LEU A 41 -0.61 -7.18 2.02
C LEU A 41 -0.28 -8.68 1.92
N THR A 42 0.49 -9.12 0.92
CA THR A 42 0.68 -10.54 0.57
C THR A 42 1.19 -11.38 1.74
N ALA A 43 2.41 -11.10 2.21
CA ALA A 43 3.01 -11.84 3.31
C ALA A 43 2.14 -11.81 4.58
N SER A 44 1.57 -10.65 4.91
CA SER A 44 0.78 -10.47 6.12
C SER A 44 -0.51 -11.28 6.07
N SER A 45 -1.28 -11.21 4.97
CA SER A 45 -2.52 -11.98 4.82
C SER A 45 -2.27 -13.48 4.78
N ALA A 46 -1.21 -13.94 4.10
CA ALA A 46 -0.80 -15.34 4.08
C ALA A 46 -0.41 -15.87 5.48
N ASN A 47 0.10 -15.00 6.36
CA ASN A 47 0.40 -15.34 7.75
C ASN A 47 -0.80 -15.14 8.72
N GLY A 48 -2.02 -15.00 8.19
CA GLY A 48 -3.25 -14.96 8.98
C GLY A 48 -3.64 -13.59 9.51
N HIS A 49 -2.94 -12.52 9.16
CA HIS A 49 -3.31 -11.15 9.52
C HIS A 49 -4.46 -10.63 8.67
N TRP A 50 -5.34 -9.85 9.30
CA TRP A 50 -6.45 -9.21 8.62
C TRP A 50 -6.04 -7.90 7.96
N ALA A 51 -6.57 -7.67 6.77
CA ALA A 51 -6.40 -6.41 6.05
C ALA A 51 -7.75 -5.76 5.72
N GLY A 52 -7.77 -4.43 5.64
CA GLY A 52 -8.89 -3.66 5.15
C GLY A 52 -8.50 -2.83 3.92
N VAL A 53 -9.46 -2.58 3.03
CA VAL A 53 -9.28 -1.70 1.87
C VAL A 53 -10.49 -0.76 1.80
N VAL A 54 -10.24 0.55 1.91
CA VAL A 54 -11.28 1.59 1.95
C VAL A 54 -11.07 2.59 0.80
N GLY A 55 -12.14 2.91 0.10
CA GLY A 55 -12.15 3.95 -0.93
C GLY A 55 -11.53 3.52 -2.26
N VAL A 56 -11.43 2.23 -2.52
CA VAL A 56 -11.00 1.65 -3.79
C VAL A 56 -12.18 0.96 -4.45
N ASP A 57 -12.74 1.57 -5.49
CA ASP A 57 -13.98 1.10 -6.14
C ASP A 57 -13.83 -0.27 -6.78
N ASP A 58 -12.72 -0.48 -7.47
CA ASP A 58 -12.35 -1.76 -8.08
C ASP A 58 -10.91 -2.11 -7.69
N PRO A 59 -10.74 -2.94 -6.66
CA PRO A 59 -9.40 -3.36 -6.20
C PRO A 59 -8.74 -4.41 -7.12
N GLY A 60 -9.45 -4.91 -8.15
CA GLY A 60 -8.92 -5.97 -9.00
C GLY A 60 -8.75 -7.28 -8.22
N VAL A 61 -9.84 -7.84 -7.69
CA VAL A 61 -9.79 -8.98 -6.75
C VAL A 61 -9.03 -10.19 -7.32
N VAL A 62 -9.17 -10.45 -8.63
CA VAL A 62 -8.43 -11.52 -9.32
C VAL A 62 -6.92 -11.24 -9.29
N ALA A 63 -6.52 -10.01 -9.63
CA ALA A 63 -5.12 -9.61 -9.58
C ALA A 63 -4.55 -9.66 -8.15
N MET A 64 -5.34 -9.35 -7.13
CA MET A 64 -4.93 -9.52 -5.72
C MET A 64 -4.64 -10.99 -5.38
N ALA A 65 -5.49 -11.91 -5.84
CA ALA A 65 -5.27 -13.34 -5.64
C ALA A 65 -4.00 -13.82 -6.38
N GLU A 66 -3.78 -13.36 -7.60
CA GLU A 66 -2.57 -13.64 -8.37
C GLU A 66 -1.31 -13.09 -7.70
N LEU A 67 -1.39 -11.91 -7.08
CA LEU A 67 -0.31 -11.35 -6.25
C LEU A 67 0.02 -12.21 -5.04
N GLY A 68 -0.90 -13.05 -4.59
CA GLY A 68 -0.75 -13.92 -3.42
C GLY A 68 -1.44 -13.40 -2.15
N VAL A 69 -2.35 -12.41 -2.27
CA VAL A 69 -3.15 -11.94 -1.13
C VAL A 69 -4.19 -12.99 -0.75
N ASP A 70 -4.26 -13.39 0.51
CA ASP A 70 -5.33 -14.25 1.01
C ASP A 70 -6.63 -13.44 1.15
N LEU A 71 -7.49 -13.54 0.13
CA LEU A 71 -8.75 -12.79 0.06
C LEU A 71 -9.72 -13.10 1.20
N ARG A 72 -9.58 -14.25 1.88
CA ARG A 72 -10.40 -14.62 3.06
C ARG A 72 -10.08 -13.73 4.27
N ARG A 73 -8.98 -12.98 4.20
CA ARG A 73 -8.47 -12.09 5.25
C ARG A 73 -8.54 -10.61 4.85
N VAL A 74 -9.35 -10.27 3.84
CA VAL A 74 -9.47 -8.88 3.38
C VAL A 74 -10.91 -8.41 3.46
N LEU A 75 -11.12 -7.27 4.11
CA LEU A 75 -12.39 -6.57 4.18
C LEU A 75 -12.38 -5.40 3.20
N PHE A 76 -13.47 -5.24 2.43
CA PHE A 76 -13.57 -4.18 1.43
C PHE A 76 -14.69 -3.21 1.76
N VAL A 77 -14.38 -1.90 1.72
CA VAL A 77 -15.34 -0.80 1.76
C VAL A 77 -15.09 0.08 0.52
N PRO A 78 -15.56 -0.35 -0.67
CA PRO A 78 -15.16 0.28 -1.93
C PRO A 78 -15.67 1.71 -2.06
N ARG A 79 -16.90 2.01 -1.62
CA ARG A 79 -17.53 3.33 -1.79
C ARG A 79 -18.07 3.87 -0.46
N PRO A 80 -17.23 4.45 0.37
CA PRO A 80 -17.62 4.96 1.70
C PRO A 80 -18.48 6.23 1.65
N ARG A 81 -18.90 6.71 0.45
CA ARG A 81 -19.85 7.83 0.23
C ARG A 81 -19.56 9.08 1.09
N GLY A 82 -18.32 9.52 1.15
CA GLY A 82 -17.89 10.66 1.96
C GLY A 82 -17.46 10.32 3.38
N ALA A 83 -17.84 9.15 3.91
CA ALA A 83 -17.48 8.65 5.25
C ALA A 83 -16.20 7.78 5.24
N TRP A 84 -15.23 8.08 4.36
CA TRP A 84 -14.03 7.26 4.24
C TRP A 84 -13.19 7.22 5.51
N ALA A 85 -13.15 8.34 6.24
CA ALA A 85 -12.36 8.44 7.47
C ALA A 85 -13.00 7.68 8.63
N GLU A 86 -14.32 7.73 8.74
CA GLU A 86 -15.11 6.96 9.70
C GLU A 86 -14.98 5.47 9.39
N SER A 87 -15.18 5.07 8.14
CA SER A 87 -15.02 3.67 7.71
C SER A 87 -13.59 3.16 7.96
N ALA A 88 -12.57 4.00 7.72
CA ALA A 88 -11.19 3.65 8.03
C ALA A 88 -11.00 3.50 9.55
N ALA A 89 -11.53 4.42 10.36
CA ALA A 89 -11.44 4.38 11.80
C ALA A 89 -12.11 3.12 12.39
N ASP A 90 -13.26 2.73 11.87
CA ASP A 90 -14.01 1.54 12.34
C ASP A 90 -13.21 0.25 12.02
N LEU A 91 -12.62 0.17 10.82
CA LEU A 91 -11.82 -1.01 10.45
C LEU A 91 -10.53 -1.13 11.25
N LEU A 92 -9.93 -0.01 11.73
CA LEU A 92 -8.69 -0.06 12.54
C LEU A 92 -8.82 -0.91 13.81
N ASP A 93 -10.04 -1.15 14.28
CA ASP A 93 -10.29 -1.97 15.48
C ASP A 93 -10.21 -3.48 15.21
N GLY A 94 -10.32 -3.88 13.94
CA GLY A 94 -10.39 -5.30 13.57
C GLY A 94 -9.35 -5.77 12.57
N VAL A 95 -8.46 -4.89 12.07
CA VAL A 95 -7.46 -5.27 11.06
C VAL A 95 -6.04 -4.94 11.51
N ASP A 96 -5.07 -5.68 10.97
CA ASP A 96 -3.64 -5.45 11.20
C ASP A 96 -3.05 -4.46 10.17
N LEU A 97 -3.60 -4.45 8.95
CA LEU A 97 -3.21 -3.53 7.88
C LEU A 97 -4.45 -2.88 7.28
N LEU A 98 -4.36 -1.60 6.97
CA LEU A 98 -5.45 -0.87 6.34
C LEU A 98 -4.94 -0.05 5.16
N VAL A 99 -5.41 -0.36 3.95
CA VAL A 99 -5.20 0.45 2.76
C VAL A 99 -6.35 1.45 2.66
N VAL A 100 -6.03 2.73 2.53
CA VAL A 100 -7.03 3.78 2.32
C VAL A 100 -6.70 4.59 1.08
N ARG A 101 -7.70 4.90 0.27
CA ARG A 101 -7.65 5.91 -0.78
C ARG A 101 -8.59 7.04 -0.41
N PRO A 102 -8.10 8.14 0.17
CA PRO A 102 -8.93 9.32 0.38
C PRO A 102 -9.44 9.86 -0.97
N PRO A 103 -10.69 10.34 -1.06
CA PRO A 103 -11.25 10.85 -2.33
C PRO A 103 -10.62 12.17 -2.78
N SER A 104 -9.92 12.84 -1.87
CA SER A 104 -9.19 14.09 -2.08
C SER A 104 -8.10 14.21 -1.02
N ARG A 105 -7.39 15.35 -1.02
CA ARG A 105 -6.43 15.64 0.05
C ARG A 105 -7.11 15.56 1.42
N ALA A 106 -6.61 14.69 2.28
CA ALA A 106 -7.14 14.54 3.63
C ALA A 106 -6.88 15.82 4.45
N ALA A 107 -7.89 16.25 5.22
CA ALA A 107 -7.70 17.34 6.16
C ALA A 107 -6.71 16.93 7.27
N HIS A 108 -5.83 17.86 7.69
CA HIS A 108 -4.79 17.59 8.69
C HIS A 108 -5.35 16.99 9.99
N GLY A 109 -6.48 17.51 10.48
CA GLY A 109 -7.13 17.00 11.69
C GLY A 109 -7.65 15.56 11.55
N VAL A 110 -8.17 15.20 10.38
CA VAL A 110 -8.63 13.83 10.07
C VAL A 110 -7.43 12.88 10.03
N ALA A 111 -6.39 13.27 9.30
CA ALA A 111 -5.17 12.47 9.22
C ALA A 111 -4.53 12.24 10.59
N ARG A 112 -4.51 13.27 11.46
CA ARG A 112 -3.97 13.17 12.81
C ARG A 112 -4.75 12.18 13.66
N LYS A 113 -6.09 12.27 13.69
CA LYS A 113 -6.94 11.34 14.43
C LYS A 113 -6.76 9.89 13.99
N LEU A 114 -6.68 9.66 12.67
CA LEU A 114 -6.41 8.31 12.14
C LEU A 114 -5.03 7.81 12.56
N MET A 115 -3.98 8.65 12.48
CA MET A 115 -2.63 8.25 12.90
C MET A 115 -2.54 7.94 14.40
N ASP A 116 -3.24 8.68 15.23
CA ASP A 116 -3.26 8.44 16.68
C ASP A 116 -3.91 7.06 16.95
N ARG A 117 -5.05 6.75 16.31
CA ARG A 117 -5.70 5.44 16.42
C ARG A 117 -4.85 4.30 15.85
N VAL A 118 -4.15 4.53 14.74
CA VAL A 118 -3.18 3.59 14.15
C VAL A 118 -2.09 3.22 15.17
N ARG A 119 -1.56 4.20 15.91
CA ARG A 119 -0.56 3.95 16.96
C ARG A 119 -1.14 3.18 18.14
N GLU A 120 -2.32 3.54 18.60
CA GLU A 120 -3.02 2.88 19.71
C GLU A 120 -3.33 1.42 19.41
N ARG A 121 -3.79 1.12 18.17
CA ARG A 121 -4.16 -0.24 17.75
C ARG A 121 -2.98 -1.07 17.27
N GLY A 122 -1.85 -0.44 16.97
CA GLY A 122 -0.71 -1.12 16.37
C GLY A 122 -0.94 -1.59 14.93
N THR A 123 -1.92 -1.01 14.23
CA THR A 123 -2.23 -1.28 12.82
C THR A 123 -1.21 -0.60 11.92
N VAL A 124 -0.97 -1.09 10.73
CA VAL A 124 -0.24 -0.39 9.66
C VAL A 124 -1.23 0.30 8.73
N LEU A 125 -1.16 1.61 8.62
CA LEU A 125 -1.97 2.40 7.68
C LEU A 125 -1.18 2.62 6.38
N ILE A 126 -1.71 2.13 5.27
CA ILE A 126 -1.17 2.34 3.92
C ILE A 126 -2.07 3.34 3.20
N VAL A 127 -1.56 4.53 2.96
CA VAL A 127 -2.31 5.60 2.28
C VAL A 127 -1.94 5.61 0.81
N LEU A 128 -2.91 5.37 -0.05
CA LEU A 128 -2.77 5.51 -1.49
C LEU A 128 -3.13 6.94 -1.89
N SER A 129 -2.17 7.67 -2.42
CA SER A 129 -2.33 9.08 -2.80
C SER A 129 -1.88 9.33 -4.24
N GLU A 130 -2.34 10.45 -4.78
CA GLU A 130 -1.95 10.93 -6.10
C GLU A 130 -1.11 12.20 -5.96
N PRO A 131 -0.26 12.54 -6.95
CA PRO A 131 0.43 13.81 -6.98
C PRO A 131 -0.55 14.97 -6.84
N GLY A 132 -0.26 15.90 -5.93
CA GLY A 132 -1.16 17.01 -5.59
C GLY A 132 -2.22 16.71 -4.52
N ALA A 133 -2.47 15.45 -4.18
CA ALA A 133 -3.33 15.02 -3.07
C ALA A 133 -2.53 14.32 -1.96
N ALA A 134 -1.32 14.79 -1.71
CA ALA A 134 -0.39 14.20 -0.74
C ALA A 134 -0.99 14.08 0.67
N TRP A 135 -0.64 13.01 1.36
CA TRP A 135 -0.96 12.83 2.77
C TRP A 135 -0.35 13.97 3.61
N PRO A 136 -1.13 14.66 4.46
CA PRO A 136 -0.71 15.92 5.08
C PRO A 136 0.26 15.77 6.25
N LEU A 137 0.57 14.53 6.66
CA LEU A 137 1.43 14.24 7.80
C LEU A 137 2.63 13.41 7.39
N PRO A 138 3.74 13.49 8.15
CA PRO A 138 4.91 12.66 7.88
C PRO A 138 4.60 11.17 8.00
N ALA A 139 4.99 10.40 6.98
CA ALA A 139 4.93 8.94 6.99
C ALA A 139 6.23 8.33 7.53
N GLU A 140 6.16 7.12 8.06
CA GLU A 140 7.35 6.32 8.44
C GLU A 140 8.09 5.85 7.20
N LEU A 141 7.34 5.49 6.16
CA LEU A 141 7.84 4.98 4.90
C LEU A 141 7.02 5.57 3.75
N SER A 142 7.68 5.90 2.65
CA SER A 142 7.02 6.33 1.42
C SER A 142 7.55 5.57 0.21
N PHE A 143 6.62 5.19 -0.66
CA PHE A 143 6.87 4.68 -1.99
C PHE A 143 6.30 5.66 -3.00
N VAL A 144 7.14 6.17 -3.91
CA VAL A 144 6.69 7.03 -5.00
C VAL A 144 6.95 6.30 -6.31
N VAL A 145 5.88 5.97 -7.03
CA VAL A 145 5.99 5.36 -8.35
C VAL A 145 6.19 6.47 -9.36
N THR A 146 7.39 6.54 -9.94
CA THR A 146 7.78 7.61 -10.87
C THR A 146 7.52 7.23 -12.32
N GLU A 147 7.66 5.93 -12.65
CA GLU A 147 7.47 5.42 -14.01
C GLU A 147 6.86 4.03 -14.00
N SER A 148 6.21 3.69 -15.10
CA SER A 148 5.62 2.39 -15.31
C SER A 148 5.71 1.99 -16.78
N ARG A 149 6.24 0.79 -17.06
CA ARG A 149 6.38 0.26 -18.41
C ARG A 149 5.96 -1.21 -18.46
N TRP A 150 5.07 -1.54 -19.39
CA TRP A 150 4.71 -2.90 -19.68
C TRP A 150 5.71 -3.56 -20.64
N ALA A 151 6.15 -4.78 -20.34
CA ALA A 151 6.75 -5.66 -21.30
C ALA A 151 5.63 -6.39 -22.03
N THR A 152 5.63 -6.30 -23.34
CA THR A 152 4.61 -6.87 -24.20
C THR A 152 5.25 -7.83 -25.20
N SER A 153 4.65 -9.01 -25.37
CA SER A 153 4.87 -9.89 -26.52
C SER A 153 3.59 -9.96 -27.33
N SER A 154 2.86 -11.08 -27.30
CA SER A 154 1.48 -11.19 -27.79
C SER A 154 0.44 -10.75 -26.75
N ARG A 155 0.87 -10.51 -25.52
CA ARG A 155 0.07 -10.09 -24.37
C ARG A 155 0.89 -9.22 -23.41
N LEU A 156 0.25 -8.67 -22.39
CA LEU A 156 0.92 -7.98 -21.29
C LEU A 156 1.56 -9.03 -20.37
N ASP A 157 2.89 -9.18 -20.42
CA ASP A 157 3.60 -10.25 -19.72
C ASP A 157 4.07 -9.84 -18.32
N ALA A 158 4.59 -8.62 -18.20
CA ALA A 158 5.09 -8.10 -16.95
C ALA A 158 5.06 -6.57 -16.96
N ARG A 159 5.02 -5.97 -15.79
CA ARG A 159 5.08 -4.52 -15.62
C ARG A 159 6.28 -4.15 -14.78
N TYR A 160 7.07 -3.22 -15.27
CA TYR A 160 8.21 -2.64 -14.57
C TYR A 160 7.78 -1.31 -13.96
N LEU A 161 8.01 -1.16 -12.65
CA LEU A 161 7.77 0.08 -11.93
C LEU A 161 9.10 0.66 -11.47
N SER A 162 9.37 1.92 -11.77
CA SER A 162 10.41 2.69 -11.09
C SER A 162 9.84 3.25 -9.80
N VAL A 163 10.41 2.86 -8.67
CA VAL A 163 9.90 3.18 -7.35
C VAL A 163 10.99 3.85 -6.53
N ARG A 164 10.71 5.05 -6.04
CA ARG A 164 11.53 5.70 -5.02
C ARG A 164 11.02 5.33 -3.65
N VAL A 165 11.89 4.76 -2.82
CA VAL A 165 11.60 4.38 -1.44
C VAL A 165 12.33 5.33 -0.50
N ALA A 166 11.62 5.90 0.46
CA ALA A 166 12.21 6.76 1.49
C ALA A 166 11.56 6.45 2.85
N GLY A 167 12.36 6.46 3.90
CA GLY A 167 11.91 6.22 5.28
C GLY A 167 12.34 7.33 6.23
N ARG A 168 11.99 7.22 7.51
CA ARG A 168 12.48 8.10 8.58
C ARG A 168 13.77 7.57 9.20
N GLY A 169 14.57 8.46 9.80
CA GLY A 169 15.80 8.14 10.51
C GLY A 169 16.95 7.75 9.60
N GLU A 170 17.72 6.71 9.95
CA GLU A 170 18.84 6.20 9.13
C GLU A 170 18.39 5.73 7.75
N ALA A 171 17.12 5.34 7.60
CA ALA A 171 16.45 5.04 6.34
C ALA A 171 16.05 6.28 5.53
N GLY A 172 16.35 7.49 6.00
CA GLY A 172 15.90 8.76 5.41
C GLY A 172 16.49 9.07 4.02
N ARG A 173 17.49 8.32 3.58
CA ARG A 173 18.05 8.49 2.24
C ARG A 173 17.14 7.78 1.24
N ALA A 174 16.53 8.55 0.35
CA ALA A 174 15.72 7.99 -0.73
C ALA A 174 16.59 7.12 -1.65
N SER A 175 16.09 5.93 -1.98
CA SER A 175 16.68 5.02 -2.95
C SER A 175 15.72 4.76 -4.09
N GLU A 176 16.24 4.57 -5.30
CA GLU A 176 15.45 4.26 -6.49
C GLU A 176 15.65 2.81 -6.89
N HIS A 177 14.55 2.15 -7.20
CA HIS A 177 14.52 0.73 -7.53
C HIS A 177 13.61 0.49 -8.72
N VAL A 178 13.93 -0.52 -9.51
CA VAL A 178 13.02 -1.04 -10.53
C VAL A 178 12.53 -2.40 -10.06
N VAL A 179 11.21 -2.58 -10.04
CA VAL A 179 10.58 -3.84 -9.63
C VAL A 179 9.59 -4.31 -10.71
N MET A 180 9.43 -5.61 -10.86
CA MET A 180 8.36 -6.19 -11.67
C MET A 180 7.10 -6.33 -10.81
N LEU A 181 5.98 -5.72 -11.24
CA LEU A 181 4.70 -5.81 -10.55
C LEU A 181 3.52 -5.56 -11.51
N PRO A 182 2.80 -6.61 -11.97
CA PRO A 182 3.13 -8.02 -11.76
C PRO A 182 4.30 -8.51 -12.64
N ASN A 183 4.91 -9.62 -12.23
CA ASN A 183 5.75 -10.44 -13.10
C ASN A 183 4.86 -11.40 -13.93
N ARG A 184 5.47 -12.30 -14.74
CA ARG A 184 4.74 -13.28 -15.56
C ARG A 184 3.88 -14.27 -14.76
N ARG A 185 4.06 -14.36 -13.45
CA ARG A 185 3.28 -15.19 -12.52
C ARG A 185 2.25 -14.41 -11.72
N GLY A 186 2.06 -13.13 -12.03
CA GLY A 186 1.16 -12.24 -11.30
C GLY A 186 1.78 -11.60 -10.04
N GLN A 187 2.97 -11.99 -9.61
CA GLN A 187 3.60 -11.63 -8.34
C GLN A 187 4.54 -10.42 -8.47
N ALA A 188 4.97 -9.86 -7.33
CA ALA A 188 6.06 -8.90 -7.27
C ALA A 188 7.42 -9.64 -7.36
N ALA A 189 8.41 -9.04 -8.04
CA ALA A 189 9.77 -9.56 -8.11
C ALA A 189 10.80 -8.43 -8.27
N ALA A 190 12.02 -8.66 -7.80
CA ALA A 190 13.17 -7.83 -8.14
C ALA A 190 13.52 -7.97 -9.63
N THR A 191 14.14 -6.93 -10.20
CA THR A 191 14.67 -6.97 -11.58
C THR A 191 16.14 -7.30 -11.58
#